data_29f5d4a21a767435c4c200e238d88914
#
_entry.id   29f5d4a21a767435c4c200e238d88914
#
_cell.length_a   1.000
_cell.length_b   1.000
_cell.length_c   1.000
_cell.angle_alpha   90.00
_cell.angle_beta   90.00
_cell.angle_gamma   90.00
#
_symmetry.space_group_name_H-M   'P 1'
#
loop_
_entity.id
_entity.type
_entity.pdbx_description
1 polymer ?
#
loop_
_entity_poly.entity_id
_entity_poly.type
_entity_poly.pdbx_seq_one_letter_code
_entity_poly.pdbx_strand_id
1 'polypeptide(L)'
;MYYNEGMGRKTQAPVSTRYPGDTLKRLDRRARVEGHSRSTLIQRYVAEGIEMDEHPGIVFRSGPAGRRPGLVSGADVWEVVAVHRSFDDVQRTADWLEQPASAIEAALRYYEAHRAVIDEWIQRNEEAAEAAERVARAQQGAS
;
A
#
# COMPACT_ATOMS: atom_id res chain seq x y z
N MET A 1 -24.13 -14.61 8.96
CA MET A 1 -23.02 -15.60 8.99
C MET A 1 -21.72 -14.84 8.86
N TYR A 2 -20.91 -14.90 9.84
CA TYR A 2 -19.59 -14.30 9.73
C TYR A 2 -18.63 -15.30 9.10
N TYR A 3 -17.69 -14.80 8.34
CA TYR A 3 -16.67 -15.60 7.70
C TYR A 3 -15.48 -15.77 8.65
N ASN A 4 -15.21 -17.02 9.02
CA ASN A 4 -14.08 -17.33 9.87
C ASN A 4 -12.79 -17.38 9.00
N GLU A 5 -11.82 -16.55 9.28
CA GLU A 5 -10.54 -16.54 8.59
C GLU A 5 -9.87 -17.92 8.53
N GLY A 6 -10.04 -18.73 9.57
CA GLY A 6 -9.55 -20.09 9.60
C GLY A 6 -10.21 -21.00 8.56
N MET A 7 -11.48 -20.76 8.26
CA MET A 7 -12.19 -21.50 7.19
C MET A 7 -11.74 -21.07 5.80
N GLY A 8 -11.50 -19.77 5.58
CA GLY A 8 -10.96 -19.27 4.32
C GLY A 8 -9.61 -19.90 3.98
N ARG A 9 -8.72 -20.02 4.96
CA ARG A 9 -7.42 -20.68 4.78
C ARG A 9 -7.56 -22.18 4.54
N LYS A 10 -8.51 -22.86 5.17
CA LYS A 10 -8.77 -24.29 5.00
C LYS A 10 -9.29 -24.63 3.61
N THR A 11 -9.92 -23.69 2.91
CA THR A 11 -10.45 -23.89 1.56
C THR A 11 -9.47 -23.49 0.46
N GLN A 12 -8.27 -23.01 0.80
CA GLN A 12 -7.24 -22.68 -0.17
C GLN A 12 -6.77 -23.93 -0.90
N ALA A 13 -6.77 -23.87 -2.23
CA ALA A 13 -6.27 -24.93 -3.09
C ALA A 13 -4.98 -24.46 -3.78
N PRO A 14 -4.00 -25.35 -3.98
CA PRO A 14 -2.83 -25.02 -4.78
C PRO A 14 -3.23 -24.84 -6.24
N VAL A 15 -2.66 -23.84 -6.88
CA VAL A 15 -2.80 -23.60 -8.32
C VAL A 15 -1.44 -23.80 -8.96
N SER A 16 -1.40 -24.70 -9.95
CA SER A 16 -0.19 -25.00 -10.70
C SER A 16 -0.17 -24.26 -12.02
N THR A 17 0.93 -23.56 -12.31
CA THR A 17 1.10 -22.86 -13.58
C THR A 17 2.53 -23.00 -14.07
N ARG A 18 2.70 -22.90 -15.39
CA ARG A 18 4.02 -22.94 -16.03
C ARG A 18 4.40 -21.55 -16.52
N TYR A 19 5.66 -21.22 -16.37
CA TYR A 19 6.22 -19.95 -16.81
C TYR A 19 7.29 -20.15 -17.88
N PRO A 20 7.45 -19.20 -18.81
CA PRO A 20 8.63 -19.17 -19.67
C PRO A 20 9.91 -19.15 -18.83
N GLY A 21 11.00 -19.78 -19.35
CA GLY A 21 12.24 -19.93 -18.59
C GLY A 21 12.90 -18.61 -18.21
N ASP A 22 12.82 -17.59 -19.05
CA ASP A 22 13.35 -16.25 -18.76
C ASP A 22 12.51 -15.53 -17.68
N THR A 23 11.21 -15.73 -17.63
CA THR A 23 10.33 -15.23 -16.59
C THR A 23 10.70 -15.83 -15.22
N LEU A 24 10.93 -17.15 -15.16
CA LEU A 24 11.37 -17.82 -13.94
C LEU A 24 12.73 -17.29 -13.45
N LYS A 25 13.68 -17.08 -14.35
CA LYS A 25 14.99 -16.52 -14.00
C LYS A 25 14.87 -15.11 -13.41
N ARG A 26 14.02 -14.28 -13.99
CA ARG A 26 13.75 -12.92 -13.48
C ARG A 26 13.07 -12.96 -12.12
N LEU A 27 12.09 -13.85 -11.94
CA LEU A 27 11.40 -14.07 -10.67
C LEU A 27 12.39 -14.49 -9.57
N ASP A 28 13.27 -15.47 -9.85
CA ASP A 28 14.25 -15.95 -8.90
C ASP A 28 15.26 -14.86 -8.51
N ARG A 29 15.65 -14.04 -9.46
CA ARG A 29 16.51 -12.88 -9.21
C ARG A 29 15.86 -11.88 -8.29
N ARG A 30 14.60 -11.53 -8.56
CA ARG A 30 13.82 -10.62 -7.69
C ARG A 30 13.63 -11.20 -6.29
N ALA A 31 13.32 -12.47 -6.19
CA ALA A 31 13.17 -13.15 -4.90
C ALA A 31 14.45 -13.07 -4.06
N ARG A 32 15.62 -13.29 -4.67
CA ARG A 32 16.91 -13.13 -3.99
C ARG A 32 17.16 -11.70 -3.54
N VAL A 33 16.92 -10.73 -4.40
CA VAL A 33 17.13 -9.30 -4.07
C VAL A 33 16.26 -8.85 -2.90
N GLU A 34 15.01 -9.31 -2.86
CA GLU A 34 14.06 -8.91 -1.83
C GLU A 34 14.08 -9.82 -0.59
N GLY A 35 14.83 -10.90 -0.61
CA GLY A 35 14.89 -11.85 0.51
C GLY A 35 13.59 -12.66 0.70
N HIS A 36 12.87 -12.91 -0.37
CA HIS A 36 11.62 -13.69 -0.36
C HIS A 36 11.79 -15.04 -1.05
N SER A 37 10.90 -15.99 -0.71
CA SER A 37 10.75 -17.21 -1.50
C SER A 37 10.07 -16.90 -2.84
N ARG A 38 10.28 -17.76 -3.83
CA ARG A 38 9.57 -17.71 -5.11
C ARG A 38 8.05 -17.68 -4.91
N SER A 39 7.55 -18.58 -4.06
CA SER A 39 6.12 -18.70 -3.77
C SER A 39 5.53 -17.43 -3.17
N THR A 40 6.19 -16.83 -2.20
CA THR A 40 5.78 -15.56 -1.59
C THR A 40 5.71 -14.44 -2.63
N LEU A 41 6.70 -14.36 -3.51
CA LEU A 41 6.73 -13.32 -4.53
C LEU A 41 5.65 -13.52 -5.58
N ILE A 42 5.37 -14.76 -6.00
CA ILE A 42 4.27 -15.07 -6.90
C ILE A 42 2.93 -14.65 -6.29
N GLN A 43 2.67 -15.02 -5.04
CA GLN A 43 1.44 -14.63 -4.34
C GLN A 43 1.25 -13.12 -4.30
N ARG A 44 2.32 -12.39 -4.01
CA ARG A 44 2.29 -10.93 -4.00
C ARG A 44 1.98 -10.37 -5.39
N TYR A 45 2.67 -10.82 -6.42
CA TYR A 45 2.44 -10.33 -7.78
C TYR A 45 1.03 -10.61 -8.27
N VAL A 46 0.48 -11.79 -7.97
CA VAL A 46 -0.90 -12.13 -8.35
C VAL A 46 -1.90 -11.23 -7.59
N ALA A 47 -1.77 -11.11 -6.29
CA ALA A 47 -2.66 -10.28 -5.49
C ALA A 47 -2.62 -8.81 -5.91
N GLU A 48 -1.43 -8.24 -6.04
CA GLU A 48 -1.27 -6.84 -6.47
C GLU A 48 -1.70 -6.62 -7.91
N GLY A 49 -1.47 -7.59 -8.80
CA GLY A 49 -1.93 -7.51 -10.18
C GLY A 49 -3.45 -7.42 -10.28
N ILE A 50 -4.17 -8.22 -9.51
CA ILE A 50 -5.63 -8.16 -9.42
C ILE A 50 -6.09 -6.79 -8.90
N GLU A 51 -5.48 -6.31 -7.82
CA GLU A 51 -5.81 -5.01 -7.25
C GLU A 51 -5.58 -3.87 -8.25
N MET A 52 -4.49 -3.92 -9.00
CA MET A 52 -4.20 -2.90 -10.02
C MET A 52 -5.21 -2.93 -11.17
N ASP A 53 -5.68 -4.10 -11.57
CA ASP A 53 -6.72 -4.23 -12.58
C ASP A 53 -8.08 -3.71 -12.09
N GLU A 54 -8.41 -3.98 -10.84
CA GLU A 54 -9.66 -3.54 -10.20
C GLU A 54 -9.64 -2.05 -9.83
N HIS A 55 -8.46 -1.49 -9.60
CA HIS A 55 -8.25 -0.09 -9.18
C HIS A 55 -7.26 0.63 -10.12
N PRO A 56 -7.70 1.04 -11.33
CA PRO A 56 -6.84 1.78 -12.23
C PRO A 56 -6.27 3.06 -11.60
N GLY A 57 -4.97 3.28 -11.80
CA GLY A 57 -4.26 4.40 -11.19
C GLY A 57 -3.56 4.07 -9.87
N ILE A 58 -3.80 2.89 -9.32
CA ILE A 58 -3.12 2.40 -8.11
C ILE A 58 -1.95 1.50 -8.51
N VAL A 59 -0.82 1.69 -7.83
CA VAL A 59 0.38 0.85 -7.94
C VAL A 59 0.88 0.51 -6.53
N PHE A 60 1.76 -0.47 -6.43
CA PHE A 60 2.35 -0.86 -5.15
C PHE A 60 3.84 -0.55 -5.14
N ARG A 61 4.34 -0.02 -4.02
CA ARG A 61 5.75 0.33 -3.82
C ARG A 61 6.26 -0.23 -2.51
N SER A 62 7.53 -0.63 -2.52
CA SER A 62 8.27 -0.96 -1.30
C SER A 62 8.96 0.28 -0.74
N GLY A 63 9.07 0.35 0.57
CA GLY A 63 9.80 1.39 1.27
C GLY A 63 10.23 0.91 2.65
N PRO A 64 10.95 1.73 3.44
CA PRO A 64 11.43 1.33 4.78
C PRO A 64 10.32 0.87 5.72
N ALA A 65 9.12 1.44 5.59
CA ALA A 65 7.95 1.08 6.41
C ALA A 65 7.16 -0.11 5.86
N GLY A 66 7.51 -0.64 4.68
CA GLY A 66 6.88 -1.79 4.06
C GLY A 66 6.31 -1.52 2.67
N ARG A 67 5.61 -2.53 2.15
CA ARG A 67 4.92 -2.48 0.85
C ARG A 67 3.58 -1.79 0.99
N ARG A 68 3.26 -0.83 0.11
CA ARG A 68 2.07 0.00 0.23
C ARG A 68 1.48 0.42 -1.11
N PRO A 69 0.15 0.61 -1.17
CA PRO A 69 -0.49 1.16 -2.36
C PRO A 69 -0.22 2.66 -2.48
N GLY A 70 -0.06 3.09 -3.71
CA GLY A 70 0.16 4.49 -4.05
C GLY A 70 -0.43 4.84 -5.40
N LEU A 71 -0.40 6.11 -5.74
CA LEU A 71 -0.77 6.61 -7.05
C LEU A 71 0.39 6.48 -8.03
N VAL A 72 0.09 6.21 -9.29
CA VAL A 72 1.10 6.25 -10.37
C VAL A 72 1.86 7.58 -10.35
N SER A 73 1.17 8.67 -10.03
CA SER A 73 1.72 10.03 -9.97
C SER A 73 2.62 10.31 -8.76
N GLY A 74 2.66 9.44 -7.75
CA GLY A 74 3.69 9.49 -6.71
C GLY A 74 3.23 9.49 -5.26
N ALA A 75 2.06 10.04 -4.93
CA ALA A 75 1.55 10.07 -3.56
C ALA A 75 1.07 8.69 -3.11
N ASP A 76 1.24 8.38 -1.83
CA ASP A 76 0.68 7.17 -1.25
C ASP A 76 -0.82 7.32 -0.99
N VAL A 77 -1.58 6.22 -1.07
CA VAL A 77 -3.04 6.27 -0.82
C VAL A 77 -3.35 6.80 0.58
N TRP A 78 -2.62 6.36 1.61
CA TRP A 78 -2.82 6.84 2.98
C TRP A 78 -2.63 8.37 3.11
N GLU A 79 -1.66 8.93 2.38
CA GLU A 79 -1.41 10.38 2.32
C GLU A 79 -2.60 11.13 1.74
N VAL A 80 -3.11 10.65 0.62
CA VAL A 80 -4.29 11.23 -0.03
C VAL A 80 -5.48 11.24 0.92
N VAL A 81 -5.75 10.12 1.58
CA VAL A 81 -6.87 9.98 2.53
C VAL A 81 -6.69 10.91 3.72
N ALA A 82 -5.49 10.99 4.29
CA ALA A 82 -5.20 11.84 5.44
C ALA A 82 -5.41 13.32 5.10
N VAL A 83 -4.92 13.79 3.96
CA VAL A 83 -5.10 15.18 3.50
C VAL A 83 -6.56 15.45 3.18
N HIS A 84 -7.23 14.50 2.50
CA HIS A 84 -8.65 14.65 2.16
C HIS A 84 -9.54 14.79 3.41
N ARG A 85 -9.24 14.09 4.49
CA ARG A 85 -9.97 14.24 5.77
C ARG A 85 -9.92 15.66 6.32
N SER A 86 -8.85 16.40 6.04
CA SER A 86 -8.70 17.78 6.48
C SER A 86 -9.48 18.78 5.64
N PHE A 87 -9.60 18.52 4.35
CA PHE A 87 -10.23 19.45 3.40
C PHE A 87 -11.68 19.08 3.06
N ASP A 88 -12.02 17.80 3.07
CA ASP A 88 -13.29 17.25 2.60
C ASP A 88 -13.67 17.76 1.19
N ASP A 89 -12.66 17.89 0.33
CA ASP A 89 -12.78 18.46 -1.01
C ASP A 89 -11.70 17.87 -1.92
N VAL A 90 -12.12 17.22 -3.00
CA VAL A 90 -11.21 16.54 -3.94
C VAL A 90 -10.26 17.53 -4.61
N GLN A 91 -10.76 18.69 -5.07
CA GLN A 91 -9.91 19.65 -5.78
C GLN A 91 -8.87 20.28 -4.87
N ARG A 92 -9.24 20.63 -3.65
CA ARG A 92 -8.29 21.18 -2.66
C ARG A 92 -7.23 20.14 -2.28
N THR A 93 -7.62 18.88 -2.16
CA THR A 93 -6.69 17.78 -1.91
C THR A 93 -5.73 17.61 -3.08
N ALA A 94 -6.25 17.66 -4.30
CA ALA A 94 -5.47 17.58 -5.53
C ALA A 94 -4.45 18.72 -5.63
N ASP A 95 -4.88 19.94 -5.38
CA ASP A 95 -4.03 21.11 -5.41
C ASP A 95 -2.93 21.04 -4.33
N TRP A 96 -3.30 20.63 -3.13
CA TRP A 96 -2.35 20.50 -2.00
C TRP A 96 -1.26 19.46 -2.26
N LEU A 97 -1.63 18.32 -2.84
CA LEU A 97 -0.71 17.22 -3.13
C LEU A 97 -0.04 17.33 -4.51
N GLU A 98 -0.39 18.36 -5.28
CA GLU A 98 0.09 18.55 -6.65
C GLU A 98 -0.21 17.31 -7.52
N GLN A 99 -1.44 16.78 -7.40
CA GLN A 99 -1.91 15.60 -8.10
C GLN A 99 -3.14 15.92 -8.94
N PRO A 100 -3.38 15.18 -10.03
CA PRO A 100 -4.64 15.31 -10.76
C PRO A 100 -5.83 14.90 -9.89
N ALA A 101 -6.97 15.59 -10.03
CA ALA A 101 -8.20 15.26 -9.30
C ALA A 101 -8.64 13.80 -9.53
N SER A 102 -8.47 13.29 -10.75
CA SER A 102 -8.76 11.89 -11.08
C SER A 102 -7.92 10.89 -10.28
N ALA A 103 -6.67 11.25 -9.95
CA ALA A 103 -5.82 10.42 -9.10
C ALA A 103 -6.31 10.40 -7.65
N ILE A 104 -6.75 11.56 -7.13
CA ILE A 104 -7.38 11.63 -5.80
C ILE A 104 -8.61 10.73 -5.73
N GLU A 105 -9.48 10.82 -6.73
CA GLU A 105 -10.67 9.98 -6.82
C GLU A 105 -10.32 8.48 -6.87
N ALA A 106 -9.28 8.10 -7.60
CA ALA A 106 -8.79 6.72 -7.63
C ALA A 106 -8.33 6.23 -6.24
N ALA A 107 -7.60 7.07 -5.52
CA ALA A 107 -7.17 6.75 -4.15
C ALA A 107 -8.36 6.61 -3.20
N LEU A 108 -9.35 7.47 -3.30
CA LEU A 108 -10.55 7.40 -2.46
C LEU A 108 -11.40 6.16 -2.75
N ARG A 109 -11.50 5.76 -4.02
CA ARG A 109 -12.17 4.49 -4.38
C ARG A 109 -11.43 3.28 -3.82
N TYR A 110 -10.11 3.27 -3.90
CA TYR A 110 -9.29 2.22 -3.30
C TYR A 110 -9.50 2.16 -1.78
N TYR A 111 -9.51 3.31 -1.13
CA TYR A 111 -9.76 3.42 0.30
C TYR A 111 -11.10 2.81 0.71
N GLU A 112 -12.18 3.05 -0.06
CA GLU A 112 -13.49 2.47 0.23
C GLU A 112 -13.46 0.94 0.30
N ALA A 113 -12.65 0.30 -0.53
CA ALA A 113 -12.49 -1.15 -0.53
C ALA A 113 -11.51 -1.67 0.53
N HIS A 114 -10.61 -0.83 1.05
CA HIS A 114 -9.49 -1.23 1.91
C HIS A 114 -9.31 -0.34 3.14
N ARG A 115 -10.41 0.11 3.74
CA ARG A 115 -10.41 1.09 4.85
C ARG A 115 -9.47 0.71 5.99
N ALA A 116 -9.57 -0.51 6.50
CA ALA A 116 -8.80 -0.95 7.67
C ALA A 116 -7.29 -0.87 7.43
N VAL A 117 -6.82 -1.29 6.27
CA VAL A 117 -5.39 -1.27 5.92
C VAL A 117 -4.88 0.18 5.80
N ILE A 118 -5.64 1.04 5.14
CA ILE A 118 -5.24 2.44 4.96
C ILE A 118 -5.31 3.21 6.28
N ASP A 119 -6.34 2.98 7.08
CA ASP A 119 -6.45 3.59 8.41
C ASP A 119 -5.27 3.20 9.31
N GLU A 120 -4.82 1.95 9.23
CA GLU A 120 -3.61 1.50 9.96
C GLU A 120 -2.35 2.25 9.50
N TRP A 121 -2.18 2.48 8.19
CA TRP A 121 -1.07 3.28 7.67
C TRP A 121 -1.11 4.71 8.18
N ILE A 122 -2.28 5.35 8.20
CA ILE A 122 -2.47 6.70 8.72
C ILE A 122 -2.07 6.75 10.19
N GLN A 123 -2.59 5.82 11.00
CA GLN A 123 -2.30 5.76 12.43
C GLN A 123 -0.81 5.57 12.70
N ARG A 124 -0.14 4.67 12.00
CA ARG A 124 1.31 4.46 12.14
C ARG A 124 2.11 5.73 11.83
N ASN A 125 1.71 6.48 10.81
CA ASN A 125 2.37 7.72 10.44
C ASN A 125 2.15 8.82 11.47
N GLU A 126 0.95 8.93 12.02
CA GLU A 126 0.64 9.86 13.12
C GLU A 126 1.49 9.55 14.35
N GLU A 127 1.54 8.29 14.76
CA GLU A 127 2.36 7.84 15.90
C GLU A 127 3.85 8.11 15.68
N ALA A 128 4.36 7.87 14.48
CA ALA A 128 5.75 8.14 14.13
C ALA A 128 6.08 9.64 14.16
N ALA A 129 5.18 10.49 13.67
CA ALA A 129 5.32 11.94 13.72
C ALA A 129 5.33 12.46 15.15
N GLU A 130 4.42 11.99 16.01
CA GLU A 130 4.38 12.34 17.43
C GLU A 130 5.64 11.89 18.18
N ALA A 131 6.14 10.69 17.89
CA ALA A 131 7.38 10.19 18.48
C ALA A 131 8.58 11.06 18.06
N ALA A 132 8.68 11.45 16.80
CA ALA A 132 9.72 12.33 16.30
C ALA A 132 9.67 13.72 16.96
N GLU A 133 8.47 14.29 17.14
CA GLU A 133 8.29 15.55 17.85
C GLU A 133 8.73 15.46 19.33
N ARG A 134 8.39 14.38 20.02
CA ARG A 134 8.84 14.15 21.41
C ARG A 134 10.36 14.14 21.51
N VAL A 135 11.03 13.43 20.60
CA VAL A 135 12.49 13.39 20.54
C VAL A 135 13.08 14.77 20.28
N ALA A 136 12.55 15.50 19.31
CA ALA A 136 13.01 16.83 18.97
C ALA A 136 12.87 17.82 20.15
N ARG A 137 11.74 17.78 20.85
CA ARG A 137 11.52 18.61 22.07
C ARG A 137 12.50 18.26 23.18
N ALA A 138 12.76 16.97 23.42
CA ALA A 138 13.70 16.52 24.41
C ALA A 138 15.12 17.00 24.10
N GLN A 139 15.54 16.99 22.86
CA GLN A 139 16.85 17.49 22.42
C GLN A 139 16.96 19.01 22.59
N GLN A 140 15.91 19.77 22.31
CA GLN A 140 15.90 21.23 22.50
C GLN A 140 15.90 21.62 23.99
N GLY A 141 15.26 20.83 24.85
CA GLY A 141 15.23 21.08 26.31
C GLY A 141 16.53 20.72 27.03
N ALA A 142 17.45 19.99 26.38
CA ALA A 142 18.74 19.57 26.92
C ALA A 142 19.90 20.53 26.57
N SER A 143 19.64 21.65 25.88
CA SER A 143 20.65 22.65 25.43
C SER A 143 20.79 23.82 26.41
#